data_ec89fcb74db7a854d82ffb994daaac25
#
_entry.id   ec89fcb74db7a854d82ffb994daaac25
#
_cell.length_a   1.000
_cell.length_b   1.000
_cell.length_c   1.000
_cell.angle_alpha   90.00
_cell.angle_beta   90.00
_cell.angle_gamma   90.00
#
_symmetry.space_group_name_H-M   'P 1'
#
loop_
_entity.id
_entity.type
_entity.pdbx_description
1 polymer ?
#
loop_
_entity_poly.entity_id
_entity_poly.type
_entity_poly.pdbx_seq_one_letter_code
_entity_poly.pdbx_strand_id
1 'polypeptide(L)'
;MHSDGTPASAAAGGVWAEAFRVERRGIDFRAGLAGAAATCAPLALGVATDEPAIGVTACFGGLNAALAVPRGGLRERVGWGAGAALACCVSVAVATAVQDSVAASVAAAFALVGAAAFLRTFGPNGGLTGFVIGAILVITNGIAAGPLDVGERVLWFALGSLGGVVRMVAAYAGSAPSSRPAIIDHGLLRAHALRLASIVAATTLLYKALELEHGYWVPLTVLAVLQPNEHASDVRAIQRAAGTIVGTAVIALLTIATGNEWLMVACQGIAAFGLFTLFARGYFWLVVLLTPTALLTVSAVDYQGVAVAVERAGWSALGIAIGLAIAEACWRLPRHPA
;
A
#
# COMPACT_ATOMS: atom_id res chain seq x y z
N MET A 1 39.99 -14.22 -24.05
CA MET A 1 39.68 -12.83 -23.72
C MET A 1 38.61 -12.37 -24.69
N HIS A 2 37.32 -12.52 -24.31
CA HIS A 2 36.20 -11.88 -24.99
C HIS A 2 35.52 -11.02 -23.91
N SER A 3 35.65 -9.73 -24.05
CA SER A 3 34.93 -8.76 -23.22
C SER A 3 33.50 -8.68 -23.72
N ASP A 4 32.60 -9.33 -23.02
CA ASP A 4 31.15 -9.13 -23.20
C ASP A 4 30.78 -7.74 -22.63
N GLY A 5 31.07 -6.75 -23.46
CA GLY A 5 30.57 -5.39 -23.25
C GLY A 5 29.09 -5.31 -23.62
N THR A 6 28.21 -5.83 -22.78
CA THR A 6 26.78 -5.50 -22.88
C THR A 6 26.61 -4.07 -22.41
N PRO A 7 26.24 -3.12 -23.28
CA PRO A 7 26.19 -1.74 -22.89
C PRO A 7 25.09 -1.52 -21.83
N ALA A 8 25.45 -0.91 -20.72
CA ALA A 8 24.53 -0.54 -19.63
C ALA A 8 23.28 0.23 -20.11
N SER A 9 23.34 0.85 -21.28
CA SER A 9 22.23 1.56 -21.93
C SER A 9 21.10 0.62 -22.43
N ALA A 10 21.43 -0.60 -22.85
CA ALA A 10 20.42 -1.56 -23.33
C ALA A 10 19.62 -2.16 -22.16
N ALA A 11 20.26 -2.32 -20.99
CA ALA A 11 19.60 -2.77 -19.76
C ALA A 11 18.66 -1.69 -19.21
N ALA A 12 19.09 -0.41 -19.23
CA ALA A 12 18.25 0.71 -18.76
C ALA A 12 17.00 0.92 -19.62
N GLY A 13 17.11 0.80 -20.96
CA GLY A 13 15.95 0.87 -21.85
C GLY A 13 14.91 -0.23 -21.57
N GLY A 14 15.35 -1.42 -21.14
CA GLY A 14 14.50 -2.54 -20.75
C GLY A 14 13.66 -2.25 -19.49
N VAL A 15 14.26 -1.69 -18.43
CA VAL A 15 13.58 -1.38 -17.16
C VAL A 15 12.50 -0.31 -17.35
N TRP A 16 12.80 0.77 -18.07
CA TRP A 16 11.84 1.83 -18.37
C TRP A 16 10.67 1.35 -19.22
N ALA A 17 10.93 0.57 -20.27
CA ALA A 17 9.89 0.00 -21.10
C ALA A 17 8.96 -0.93 -20.32
N GLU A 18 9.51 -1.69 -19.38
CA GLU A 18 8.74 -2.57 -18.50
C GLU A 18 7.94 -1.77 -17.46
N ALA A 19 8.54 -0.73 -16.87
CA ALA A 19 7.87 0.09 -15.86
C ALA A 19 6.58 0.75 -16.38
N PHE A 20 6.56 1.15 -17.65
CA PHE A 20 5.40 1.80 -18.27
C PHE A 20 4.59 0.87 -19.17
N ARG A 21 4.85 -0.44 -19.13
CA ARG A 21 4.05 -1.41 -19.87
C ARG A 21 2.63 -1.45 -19.32
N VAL A 22 1.68 -1.05 -20.15
CA VAL A 22 0.26 -1.14 -19.82
C VAL A 22 -0.24 -2.54 -20.17
N GLU A 23 -0.66 -3.29 -19.17
CA GLU A 23 -1.34 -4.56 -19.42
C GLU A 23 -2.68 -4.28 -20.11
N ARG A 24 -2.92 -4.94 -21.26
CA ARG A 24 -4.17 -4.80 -22.03
C ARG A 24 -5.34 -5.54 -21.38
N ARG A 25 -5.36 -5.67 -20.06
CA ARG A 25 -6.50 -6.21 -19.32
C ARG A 25 -7.63 -5.21 -19.32
N GLY A 26 -8.86 -5.72 -19.40
CA GLY A 26 -10.06 -4.90 -19.52
C GLY A 26 -10.24 -3.93 -18.34
N ILE A 27 -10.98 -2.88 -18.60
CA ILE A 27 -11.48 -1.94 -17.61
C ILE A 27 -12.59 -2.65 -16.82
N ASP A 28 -12.55 -2.60 -15.48
CA ASP A 28 -13.53 -3.26 -14.64
C ASP A 28 -14.37 -2.23 -13.86
N PHE A 29 -15.42 -1.75 -14.49
CA PHE A 29 -16.33 -0.77 -13.90
C PHE A 29 -17.06 -1.29 -12.66
N ARG A 30 -17.33 -2.61 -12.57
CA ARG A 30 -17.97 -3.20 -11.40
C ARG A 30 -17.05 -3.13 -10.18
N ALA A 31 -15.76 -3.46 -10.37
CA ALA A 31 -14.75 -3.29 -9.34
C ALA A 31 -14.59 -1.81 -8.96
N GLY A 32 -14.61 -0.90 -9.94
CA GLY A 32 -14.57 0.54 -9.71
C GLY A 32 -15.70 1.02 -8.79
N LEU A 33 -16.94 0.68 -9.11
CA LEU A 33 -18.11 1.04 -8.29
C LEU A 33 -18.06 0.41 -6.89
N ALA A 34 -17.69 -0.87 -6.79
CA ALA A 34 -17.56 -1.56 -5.52
C ALA A 34 -16.50 -0.93 -4.62
N GLY A 35 -15.32 -0.63 -5.19
CA GLY A 35 -14.21 0.01 -4.48
C GLY A 35 -14.53 1.44 -4.06
N ALA A 36 -15.12 2.24 -4.94
CA ALA A 36 -15.60 3.57 -4.59
C ALA A 36 -16.61 3.53 -3.44
N ALA A 37 -17.61 2.66 -3.52
CA ALA A 37 -18.60 2.50 -2.45
C ALA A 37 -17.99 1.97 -1.14
N ALA A 38 -16.96 1.12 -1.21
CA ALA A 38 -16.26 0.59 -0.03
C ALA A 38 -15.49 1.68 0.73
N THR A 39 -15.06 2.73 0.03
CA THR A 39 -14.26 3.82 0.60
C THR A 39 -15.09 5.06 0.88
N CYS A 40 -15.92 5.49 -0.07
CA CYS A 40 -16.74 6.69 0.09
C CYS A 40 -17.83 6.58 1.13
N ALA A 41 -18.52 5.43 1.23
CA ALA A 41 -19.66 5.32 2.15
C ALA A 41 -19.25 5.52 3.62
N PRO A 42 -18.17 4.88 4.13
CA PRO A 42 -17.73 5.15 5.49
C PRO A 42 -17.20 6.58 5.67
N LEU A 43 -16.51 7.16 4.68
CA LEU A 43 -16.01 8.53 4.76
C LEU A 43 -17.18 9.53 4.79
N ALA A 44 -18.19 9.34 3.93
CA ALA A 44 -19.41 10.14 3.92
C ALA A 44 -20.18 10.03 5.24
N LEU A 45 -20.21 8.83 5.86
CA LEU A 45 -20.80 8.65 7.18
C LEU A 45 -20.07 9.46 8.23
N GLY A 46 -18.73 9.44 8.26
CA GLY A 46 -17.93 10.25 9.18
C GLY A 46 -18.20 11.74 9.05
N VAL A 47 -18.29 12.25 7.81
CA VAL A 47 -18.66 13.67 7.56
C VAL A 47 -20.10 13.96 7.99
N ALA A 48 -21.05 13.07 7.70
CA ALA A 48 -22.47 13.26 8.04
C ALA A 48 -22.76 13.24 9.55
N THR A 49 -21.91 12.55 10.31
CA THR A 49 -22.05 12.41 11.77
C THR A 49 -21.12 13.32 12.57
N ASP A 50 -20.31 14.14 11.89
CA ASP A 50 -19.26 14.97 12.50
C ASP A 50 -18.20 14.14 13.27
N GLU A 51 -17.96 12.91 12.78
CA GLU A 51 -17.02 11.95 13.34
C GLU A 51 -15.97 11.50 12.29
N PRO A 52 -15.12 12.43 11.81
CA PRO A 52 -14.22 12.14 10.69
C PRO A 52 -13.20 11.04 11.01
N ALA A 53 -12.76 10.87 12.25
CA ALA A 53 -11.85 9.82 12.67
C ALA A 53 -12.45 8.40 12.43
N ILE A 54 -13.74 8.24 12.70
CA ILE A 54 -14.51 7.02 12.41
C ILE A 54 -14.55 6.79 10.91
N GLY A 55 -14.93 7.82 10.15
CA GLY A 55 -15.05 7.76 8.70
C GLY A 55 -13.74 7.34 8.02
N VAL A 56 -12.63 7.96 8.41
CA VAL A 56 -11.29 7.67 7.89
C VAL A 56 -10.85 6.25 8.25
N THR A 57 -11.01 5.84 9.50
CA THR A 57 -10.63 4.51 9.96
C THR A 57 -11.38 3.42 9.20
N ALA A 58 -12.70 3.57 9.05
CA ALA A 58 -13.53 2.62 8.31
C ALA A 58 -13.25 2.68 6.79
N CYS A 59 -12.94 3.85 6.23
CA CYS A 59 -12.52 4.00 4.84
C CYS A 59 -11.23 3.22 4.55
N PHE A 60 -10.20 3.33 5.42
CA PHE A 60 -8.98 2.53 5.29
C PHE A 60 -9.26 1.03 5.40
N GLY A 61 -10.16 0.61 6.28
CA GLY A 61 -10.61 -0.77 6.35
C GLY A 61 -11.21 -1.24 5.02
N GLY A 62 -12.14 -0.47 4.48
CA GLY A 62 -12.79 -0.75 3.20
C GLY A 62 -11.83 -0.81 2.02
N LEU A 63 -10.93 0.18 1.92
CA LEU A 63 -9.92 0.27 0.87
C LEU A 63 -9.00 -0.97 0.87
N ASN A 64 -8.39 -1.27 2.01
CA ASN A 64 -7.36 -2.30 2.09
C ASN A 64 -7.95 -3.70 1.94
N ALA A 65 -9.12 -3.97 2.53
CA ALA A 65 -9.81 -5.22 2.34
C ALA A 65 -10.27 -5.42 0.89
N ALA A 66 -10.76 -4.36 0.24
CA ALA A 66 -11.12 -4.40 -1.18
C ALA A 66 -9.92 -4.71 -2.10
N LEU A 67 -8.75 -4.13 -1.82
CA LEU A 67 -7.51 -4.40 -2.56
C LEU A 67 -7.06 -5.87 -2.43
N ALA A 68 -7.30 -6.49 -1.28
CA ALA A 68 -6.88 -7.87 -0.99
C ALA A 68 -7.80 -8.95 -1.58
N VAL A 69 -9.02 -8.60 -2.02
CA VAL A 69 -9.95 -9.57 -2.65
C VAL A 69 -9.48 -9.88 -4.08
N PRO A 70 -9.05 -11.12 -4.39
CA PRO A 70 -8.61 -11.48 -5.73
C PRO A 70 -9.79 -11.72 -6.68
N ARG A 71 -9.51 -11.65 -7.98
CA ARG A 71 -10.37 -12.24 -8.98
C ARG A 71 -10.23 -13.76 -8.92
N GLY A 72 -11.32 -14.48 -8.67
CA GLY A 72 -11.25 -15.93 -8.48
C GLY A 72 -12.58 -16.53 -8.05
N GLY A 73 -12.57 -17.80 -7.63
CA GLY A 73 -13.74 -18.49 -7.09
C GLY A 73 -14.25 -17.87 -5.79
N LEU A 74 -15.50 -18.11 -5.43
CA LEU A 74 -16.12 -17.52 -4.22
C LEU A 74 -15.29 -17.81 -2.95
N ARG A 75 -14.86 -19.06 -2.76
CA ARG A 75 -14.06 -19.47 -1.58
C ARG A 75 -12.73 -18.71 -1.53
N GLU A 76 -12.09 -18.51 -2.68
CA GLU A 76 -10.82 -17.79 -2.78
C GLU A 76 -11.01 -16.30 -2.44
N ARG A 77 -12.03 -15.66 -3.01
CA ARG A 77 -12.38 -14.26 -2.74
C ARG A 77 -12.67 -14.01 -1.27
N VAL A 78 -13.54 -14.83 -0.68
CA VAL A 78 -13.92 -14.71 0.74
C VAL A 78 -12.73 -15.03 1.63
N GLY A 79 -11.97 -16.10 1.34
CA GLY A 79 -10.83 -16.51 2.15
C GLY A 79 -9.73 -15.45 2.20
N TRP A 80 -9.30 -14.92 1.03
CA TRP A 80 -8.31 -13.85 0.98
C TRP A 80 -8.82 -12.54 1.57
N GLY A 81 -10.06 -12.14 1.24
CA GLY A 81 -10.64 -10.91 1.77
C GLY A 81 -10.81 -10.93 3.28
N ALA A 82 -11.39 -11.99 3.84
CA ALA A 82 -11.59 -12.13 5.28
C ALA A 82 -10.25 -12.31 6.03
N GLY A 83 -9.34 -13.11 5.49
CA GLY A 83 -8.00 -13.30 6.06
C GLY A 83 -7.20 -12.01 6.10
N ALA A 84 -7.22 -11.23 5.03
CA ALA A 84 -6.58 -9.92 4.97
C ALA A 84 -7.22 -8.93 5.94
N ALA A 85 -8.55 -8.86 6.00
CA ALA A 85 -9.28 -8.00 6.92
C ALA A 85 -8.90 -8.29 8.38
N LEU A 86 -8.89 -9.58 8.77
CA LEU A 86 -8.50 -9.99 10.12
C LEU A 86 -7.04 -9.63 10.43
N ALA A 87 -6.11 -9.92 9.52
CA ALA A 87 -4.70 -9.61 9.71
C ALA A 87 -4.44 -8.09 9.78
N CYS A 88 -5.18 -7.29 9.00
CA CYS A 88 -5.12 -5.84 9.08
C CYS A 88 -5.71 -5.31 10.41
N CYS A 89 -6.78 -5.91 10.94
CA CYS A 89 -7.29 -5.57 12.27
C CYS A 89 -6.24 -5.82 13.36
N VAL A 90 -5.49 -6.93 13.27
CA VAL A 90 -4.34 -7.19 14.16
C VAL A 90 -3.26 -6.12 13.99
N SER A 91 -2.95 -5.72 12.75
CA SER A 91 -2.00 -4.63 12.48
C SER A 91 -2.44 -3.30 13.09
N VAL A 92 -3.73 -2.95 12.98
CA VAL A 92 -4.31 -1.74 13.61
C VAL A 92 -4.19 -1.81 15.12
N ALA A 93 -4.58 -2.93 15.74
CA ALA A 93 -4.51 -3.12 17.19
C ALA A 93 -3.07 -2.98 17.70
N VAL A 94 -2.14 -3.70 17.08
CA VAL A 94 -0.73 -3.65 17.47
C VAL A 94 -0.16 -2.26 17.24
N ALA A 95 -0.36 -1.66 16.06
CA ALA A 95 0.18 -0.35 15.74
C ALA A 95 -0.30 0.73 16.72
N THR A 96 -1.59 0.74 17.03
CA THR A 96 -2.17 1.69 18.01
C THR A 96 -1.63 1.46 19.42
N ALA A 97 -1.48 0.20 19.82
CA ALA A 97 -0.98 -0.13 21.18
C ALA A 97 0.50 0.22 21.38
N VAL A 98 1.32 0.24 20.32
CA VAL A 98 2.78 0.47 20.42
C VAL A 98 3.22 1.84 19.95
N GLN A 99 2.33 2.68 19.42
CA GLN A 99 2.69 3.93 18.73
C GLN A 99 3.50 4.91 19.59
N ASP A 100 3.29 4.92 20.90
CA ASP A 100 3.97 5.82 21.83
C ASP A 100 5.35 5.31 22.26
N SER A 101 5.72 4.08 21.87
CA SER A 101 7.02 3.48 22.18
C SER A 101 7.83 3.23 20.91
N VAL A 102 8.94 3.92 20.74
CA VAL A 102 9.86 3.73 19.60
C VAL A 102 10.30 2.29 19.51
N ALA A 103 10.77 1.70 20.61
CA ALA A 103 11.28 0.33 20.63
C ALA A 103 10.20 -0.70 20.28
N ALA A 104 8.98 -0.55 20.83
CA ALA A 104 7.87 -1.44 20.53
C ALA A 104 7.38 -1.30 19.08
N SER A 105 7.35 -0.08 18.56
CA SER A 105 7.02 0.20 17.15
C SER A 105 8.01 -0.47 16.18
N VAL A 106 9.30 -0.39 16.46
CA VAL A 106 10.36 -1.03 15.67
C VAL A 106 10.25 -2.55 15.73
N ALA A 107 10.04 -3.11 16.93
CA ALA A 107 9.85 -4.56 17.09
C ALA A 107 8.59 -5.06 16.35
N ALA A 108 7.47 -4.34 16.44
CA ALA A 108 6.24 -4.66 15.74
C ALA A 108 6.43 -4.57 14.21
N ALA A 109 7.11 -3.54 13.71
CA ALA A 109 7.43 -3.38 12.30
C ALA A 109 8.29 -4.56 11.79
N PHE A 110 9.33 -4.93 12.52
CA PHE A 110 10.17 -6.07 12.16
C PHE A 110 9.39 -7.39 12.13
N ALA A 111 8.64 -7.69 13.18
CA ALA A 111 7.94 -8.96 13.33
C ALA A 111 6.78 -9.11 12.32
N LEU A 112 5.88 -8.11 12.25
CA LEU A 112 4.67 -8.22 11.43
C LEU A 112 4.97 -8.05 9.94
N VAL A 113 5.87 -7.15 9.54
CA VAL A 113 6.27 -7.02 8.13
C VAL A 113 7.04 -8.27 7.68
N GLY A 114 7.92 -8.81 8.52
CA GLY A 114 8.62 -10.06 8.25
C GLY A 114 7.65 -11.22 8.05
N ALA A 115 6.69 -11.39 8.96
CA ALA A 115 5.65 -12.43 8.85
C ALA A 115 4.78 -12.24 7.60
N ALA A 116 4.32 -11.01 7.33
CA ALA A 116 3.48 -10.69 6.18
C ALA A 116 4.20 -10.93 4.84
N ALA A 117 5.52 -10.74 4.78
CA ALA A 117 6.32 -11.02 3.58
C ALA A 117 6.27 -12.49 3.16
N PHE A 118 6.10 -13.42 4.10
CA PHE A 118 5.95 -14.86 3.80
C PHE A 118 4.64 -15.19 3.08
N LEU A 119 3.62 -14.35 3.14
CA LEU A 119 2.39 -14.57 2.37
C LEU A 119 2.65 -14.61 0.86
N ARG A 120 3.77 -14.09 0.40
CA ARG A 120 4.20 -14.18 -1.00
C ARG A 120 4.41 -15.64 -1.49
N THR A 121 4.56 -16.62 -0.59
CA THR A 121 4.53 -18.06 -0.94
C THR A 121 3.25 -18.45 -1.65
N PHE A 122 2.16 -17.72 -1.40
CA PHE A 122 0.87 -17.93 -2.04
C PHE A 122 0.72 -17.14 -3.35
N GLY A 123 1.84 -16.70 -3.94
CA GLY A 123 1.87 -16.00 -5.22
C GLY A 123 1.51 -14.51 -5.13
N PRO A 124 1.04 -13.91 -6.26
CA PRO A 124 0.78 -12.47 -6.33
C PRO A 124 -0.27 -11.97 -5.32
N ASN A 125 -1.33 -12.74 -5.08
CA ASN A 125 -2.36 -12.40 -4.11
C ASN A 125 -1.79 -12.34 -2.68
N GLY A 126 -0.95 -13.33 -2.32
CA GLY A 126 -0.26 -13.32 -1.04
C GLY A 126 0.72 -12.16 -0.90
N GLY A 127 1.45 -11.83 -1.98
CA GLY A 127 2.34 -10.67 -1.99
C GLY A 127 1.61 -9.35 -1.80
N LEU A 128 0.46 -9.16 -2.43
CA LEU A 128 -0.40 -7.98 -2.26
C LEU A 128 -0.99 -7.92 -0.85
N THR A 129 -1.49 -9.04 -0.34
CA THR A 129 -2.03 -9.11 1.04
C THR A 129 -0.96 -8.80 2.07
N GLY A 130 0.26 -9.34 1.91
CA GLY A 130 1.38 -9.01 2.79
C GLY A 130 1.76 -7.54 2.76
N PHE A 131 1.75 -6.93 1.56
CA PHE A 131 1.94 -5.48 1.42
C PHE A 131 0.86 -4.68 2.15
N VAL A 132 -0.42 -5.04 1.99
CA VAL A 132 -1.55 -4.34 2.63
C VAL A 132 -1.45 -4.42 4.16
N ILE A 133 -1.13 -5.59 4.72
CA ILE A 133 -0.94 -5.80 6.17
C ILE A 133 0.19 -4.90 6.70
N GLY A 134 1.35 -4.92 6.04
CA GLY A 134 2.48 -4.08 6.42
C GLY A 134 2.21 -2.58 6.25
N ALA A 135 1.49 -2.19 5.19
CA ALA A 135 1.12 -0.81 4.93
C ALA A 135 0.20 -0.27 6.03
N ILE A 136 -0.82 -1.04 6.45
CA ILE A 136 -1.72 -0.64 7.54
C ILE A 136 -0.97 -0.52 8.86
N LEU A 137 -0.05 -1.43 9.16
CA LEU A 137 0.80 -1.32 10.37
C LEU A 137 1.58 0.01 10.37
N VAL A 138 2.26 0.31 9.26
CA VAL A 138 3.11 1.50 9.14
C VAL A 138 2.27 2.79 9.18
N ILE A 139 1.16 2.84 8.45
CA ILE A 139 0.28 4.01 8.40
C ILE A 139 -0.34 4.27 9.78
N THR A 140 -0.92 3.24 10.41
CA THR A 140 -1.56 3.39 11.73
C THR A 140 -0.55 3.78 12.80
N ASN A 141 0.69 3.27 12.72
CA ASN A 141 1.76 3.62 13.67
C ASN A 141 2.28 5.06 13.46
N GLY A 142 2.17 5.60 12.25
CA GLY A 142 2.64 6.94 11.89
C GLY A 142 1.60 8.04 12.03
N ILE A 143 0.31 7.70 12.01
CA ILE A 143 -0.78 8.66 12.20
C ILE A 143 -1.16 8.67 13.68
N ALA A 144 -1.22 9.86 14.28
CA ALA A 144 -1.65 10.03 15.67
C ALA A 144 -2.98 9.30 15.95
N ALA A 145 -3.12 8.75 17.16
CA ALA A 145 -4.31 7.97 17.53
C ALA A 145 -5.61 8.73 17.36
N GLY A 146 -5.57 10.07 17.49
CA GLY A 146 -6.78 10.87 17.53
C GLY A 146 -7.67 10.50 18.74
N PRO A 147 -8.98 10.74 18.66
CA PRO A 147 -9.89 10.51 19.77
C PRO A 147 -10.27 9.03 19.99
N LEU A 148 -9.98 8.14 19.02
CA LEU A 148 -10.40 6.73 19.08
C LEU A 148 -9.42 5.87 19.87
N ASP A 149 -9.92 5.08 20.80
CA ASP A 149 -9.14 4.05 21.47
C ASP A 149 -8.82 2.85 20.56
N VAL A 150 -8.03 1.89 21.06
CA VAL A 150 -7.62 0.70 20.29
C VAL A 150 -8.84 -0.12 19.85
N GLY A 151 -9.80 -0.31 20.75
CA GLY A 151 -11.00 -1.11 20.47
C GLY A 151 -11.89 -0.46 19.42
N GLU A 152 -12.12 0.83 19.53
CA GLU A 152 -12.90 1.63 18.58
C GLU A 152 -12.24 1.64 17.19
N ARG A 153 -10.91 1.86 17.12
CA ARG A 153 -10.17 1.79 15.85
C ARG A 153 -10.30 0.44 15.17
N VAL A 154 -10.13 -0.65 15.94
CA VAL A 154 -10.26 -2.00 15.40
C VAL A 154 -11.69 -2.27 14.94
N LEU A 155 -12.69 -1.86 15.72
CA LEU A 155 -14.11 -2.03 15.39
C LEU A 155 -14.46 -1.34 14.07
N TRP A 156 -14.15 -0.03 13.97
CA TRP A 156 -14.50 0.74 12.77
C TRP A 156 -13.71 0.28 11.54
N PHE A 157 -12.44 -0.08 11.72
CA PHE A 157 -11.64 -0.67 10.64
C PHE A 157 -12.23 -2.02 10.20
N ALA A 158 -12.67 -2.86 11.12
CA ALA A 158 -13.29 -4.15 10.82
C ALA A 158 -14.62 -3.99 10.07
N LEU A 159 -15.48 -3.05 10.50
CA LEU A 159 -16.74 -2.75 9.82
C LEU A 159 -16.51 -2.25 8.39
N GLY A 160 -15.56 -1.34 8.20
CA GLY A 160 -15.14 -0.90 6.87
C GLY A 160 -14.61 -2.03 6.02
N SER A 161 -13.74 -2.88 6.59
CA SER A 161 -13.18 -4.06 5.92
C SER A 161 -14.27 -5.04 5.48
N LEU A 162 -15.24 -5.33 6.34
CA LEU A 162 -16.38 -6.18 6.01
C LEU A 162 -17.15 -5.61 4.80
N GLY A 163 -17.42 -4.30 4.84
CA GLY A 163 -18.05 -3.60 3.72
C GLY A 163 -17.27 -3.70 2.42
N GLY A 164 -15.94 -3.58 2.49
CA GLY A 164 -15.03 -3.74 1.35
C GLY A 164 -15.04 -5.16 0.77
N VAL A 165 -14.89 -6.16 1.64
CA VAL A 165 -14.91 -7.58 1.24
C VAL A 165 -16.24 -7.94 0.56
N VAL A 166 -17.36 -7.61 1.18
CA VAL A 166 -18.71 -7.96 0.65
C VAL A 166 -18.90 -7.37 -0.74
N ARG A 167 -18.58 -6.08 -0.93
CA ARG A 167 -18.76 -5.40 -2.23
C ARG A 167 -17.84 -5.96 -3.31
N MET A 168 -16.56 -6.21 -2.98
CA MET A 168 -15.62 -6.76 -3.97
C MET A 168 -15.89 -8.23 -4.29
N VAL A 169 -16.31 -9.04 -3.31
CA VAL A 169 -16.75 -10.43 -3.55
C VAL A 169 -17.95 -10.45 -4.51
N ALA A 170 -18.87 -9.51 -4.36
CA ALA A 170 -20.01 -9.37 -5.27
C ALA A 170 -19.59 -8.86 -6.67
N ALA A 171 -18.69 -7.85 -6.73
CA ALA A 171 -18.21 -7.28 -7.99
C ALA A 171 -17.49 -8.32 -8.87
N TYR A 172 -16.72 -9.21 -8.26
CA TYR A 172 -16.00 -10.28 -8.95
C TYR A 172 -16.82 -11.58 -9.12
N ALA A 173 -18.14 -11.53 -8.93
CA ALA A 173 -19.00 -12.67 -9.21
C ALA A 173 -18.87 -13.12 -10.67
N GLY A 174 -18.68 -14.43 -10.89
CA GLY A 174 -18.45 -15.00 -12.23
C GLY A 174 -16.99 -14.94 -12.72
N SER A 175 -16.04 -14.41 -11.93
CA SER A 175 -14.63 -14.50 -12.28
C SER A 175 -14.13 -15.95 -12.27
N ALA A 176 -13.28 -16.29 -13.24
CA ALA A 176 -12.60 -17.58 -13.26
C ALA A 176 -11.65 -17.74 -12.05
N PRO A 177 -11.41 -18.97 -11.58
CA PRO A 177 -10.39 -19.23 -10.56
C PRO A 177 -9.04 -18.67 -10.98
N SER A 178 -8.26 -18.17 -10.02
CA SER A 178 -6.92 -17.67 -10.30
C SER A 178 -6.00 -18.84 -10.72
N SER A 179 -4.99 -18.53 -11.53
CA SER A 179 -3.94 -19.51 -11.87
C SER A 179 -3.18 -19.92 -10.60
N ARG A 180 -2.67 -21.17 -10.59
CA ARG A 180 -1.83 -21.65 -9.48
C ARG A 180 -0.65 -20.69 -9.26
N PRO A 181 -0.31 -20.41 -7.99
CA PRO A 181 0.85 -19.58 -7.70
C PRO A 181 2.13 -20.21 -8.23
N ALA A 182 3.04 -19.39 -8.73
CA ALA A 182 4.38 -19.86 -9.08
C ALA A 182 5.10 -20.33 -7.80
N ILE A 183 5.85 -21.44 -7.91
CA ILE A 183 6.69 -21.93 -6.82
C ILE A 183 7.82 -20.90 -6.64
N ILE A 184 7.90 -20.31 -5.47
CA ILE A 184 8.98 -19.36 -5.10
C ILE A 184 10.00 -20.13 -4.26
N ASP A 185 11.28 -19.92 -4.55
CA ASP A 185 12.37 -20.45 -3.73
C ASP A 185 12.25 -19.93 -2.29
N HIS A 186 12.14 -20.84 -1.34
CA HIS A 186 12.01 -20.52 0.08
C HIS A 186 13.24 -19.81 0.64
N GLY A 187 14.45 -20.08 0.11
CA GLY A 187 15.67 -19.37 0.51
C GLY A 187 15.63 -17.90 0.12
N LEU A 188 15.25 -17.63 -1.14
CA LEU A 188 15.06 -16.27 -1.64
C LEU A 188 13.97 -15.52 -0.86
N LEU A 189 12.89 -16.22 -0.52
CA LEU A 189 11.79 -15.62 0.24
C LEU A 189 12.19 -15.26 1.67
N ARG A 190 12.93 -16.14 2.37
CA ARG A 190 13.45 -15.86 3.72
C ARG A 190 14.39 -14.65 3.70
N ALA A 191 15.33 -14.62 2.75
CA ALA A 191 16.25 -13.50 2.59
C ALA A 191 15.51 -12.20 2.30
N HIS A 192 14.48 -12.23 1.44
CA HIS A 192 13.63 -11.08 1.18
C HIS A 192 12.85 -10.63 2.40
N ALA A 193 12.20 -11.54 3.12
CA ALA A 193 11.42 -11.22 4.31
C ALA A 193 12.29 -10.58 5.40
N LEU A 194 13.48 -11.14 5.66
CA LEU A 194 14.40 -10.58 6.64
C LEU A 194 14.90 -9.20 6.21
N ARG A 195 15.31 -9.03 4.96
CA ARG A 195 15.76 -7.75 4.41
C ARG A 195 14.65 -6.69 4.50
N LEU A 196 13.44 -7.02 4.05
CA LEU A 196 12.29 -6.11 4.09
C LEU A 196 11.96 -5.71 5.53
N ALA A 197 11.86 -6.66 6.45
CA ALA A 197 11.59 -6.42 7.87
C ALA A 197 12.65 -5.52 8.51
N SER A 198 13.95 -5.79 8.25
CA SER A 198 15.06 -5.02 8.81
C SER A 198 15.05 -3.57 8.32
N ILE A 199 14.82 -3.34 7.01
CA ILE A 199 14.82 -1.99 6.45
C ILE A 199 13.60 -1.20 6.89
N VAL A 200 12.41 -1.83 6.93
CA VAL A 200 11.20 -1.18 7.44
C VAL A 200 11.33 -0.85 8.92
N ALA A 201 11.91 -1.73 9.74
CA ALA A 201 12.18 -1.47 11.15
C ALA A 201 13.20 -0.34 11.34
N ALA A 202 14.30 -0.33 10.58
CA ALA A 202 15.32 0.71 10.63
C ALA A 202 14.76 2.09 10.22
N THR A 203 13.95 2.15 9.16
CA THR A 203 13.32 3.39 8.73
C THR A 203 12.21 3.83 9.70
N THR A 204 11.54 2.89 10.39
CA THR A 204 10.61 3.19 11.49
C THR A 204 11.35 3.79 12.68
N LEU A 205 12.51 3.22 13.05
CA LEU A 205 13.37 3.80 14.08
C LEU A 205 13.79 5.22 13.72
N LEU A 206 14.24 5.42 12.47
CA LEU A 206 14.73 6.72 12.02
C LEU A 206 13.67 7.81 12.15
N TYR A 207 12.47 7.62 11.59
CA TYR A 207 11.46 8.68 11.61
C TYR A 207 10.92 8.94 13.01
N LYS A 208 10.80 7.89 13.85
CA LYS A 208 10.32 8.06 15.22
C LYS A 208 11.36 8.68 16.15
N ALA A 209 12.64 8.27 16.03
CA ALA A 209 13.71 8.82 16.87
C ALA A 209 14.03 10.28 16.53
N LEU A 210 13.82 10.68 15.29
CA LEU A 210 13.99 12.06 14.82
C LEU A 210 12.70 12.88 14.83
N GLU A 211 11.60 12.30 15.32
CA GLU A 211 10.28 12.94 15.40
C GLU A 211 9.84 13.59 14.07
N LEU A 212 10.15 12.90 12.96
CA LEU A 212 9.86 13.42 11.62
C LEU A 212 8.35 13.35 11.35
N GLU A 213 7.74 14.50 11.22
CA GLU A 213 6.34 14.62 10.85
C GLU A 213 6.11 13.94 9.48
N HIS A 214 5.05 13.13 9.38
CA HIS A 214 4.75 12.31 8.20
C HIS A 214 5.89 11.36 7.74
N GLY A 215 6.95 11.16 8.52
CA GLY A 215 8.09 10.31 8.18
C GLY A 215 7.75 8.84 7.93
N TYR A 216 6.56 8.38 8.32
CA TYR A 216 6.06 7.02 8.05
C TYR A 216 5.91 6.71 6.54
N TRP A 217 5.92 7.73 5.67
CA TRP A 217 5.96 7.51 4.23
C TRP A 217 7.24 6.84 3.75
N VAL A 218 8.35 6.97 4.50
CA VAL A 218 9.64 6.32 4.17
C VAL A 218 9.52 4.79 4.28
N PRO A 219 9.20 4.20 5.46
CA PRO A 219 9.02 2.74 5.56
C PRO A 219 7.90 2.21 4.67
N LEU A 220 6.82 2.96 4.45
CA LEU A 220 5.75 2.58 3.52
C LEU A 220 6.25 2.50 2.07
N THR A 221 7.13 3.40 1.67
CA THR A 221 7.71 3.38 0.33
C THR A 221 8.71 2.23 0.16
N VAL A 222 9.54 1.97 1.16
CA VAL A 222 10.42 0.80 1.19
C VAL A 222 9.62 -0.49 1.02
N LEU A 223 8.54 -0.64 1.78
CA LEU A 223 7.62 -1.79 1.70
C LEU A 223 7.04 -1.98 0.29
N ALA A 224 6.75 -0.88 -0.40
CA ALA A 224 6.17 -0.89 -1.73
C ALA A 224 7.18 -1.21 -2.85
N VAL A 225 8.42 -0.73 -2.70
CA VAL A 225 9.46 -0.79 -3.73
C VAL A 225 10.28 -2.07 -3.65
N LEU A 226 10.65 -2.51 -2.44
CA LEU A 226 11.55 -3.64 -2.28
C LEU A 226 10.90 -4.95 -2.70
N GLN A 227 11.51 -5.59 -3.70
CA GLN A 227 11.07 -6.89 -4.24
C GLN A 227 12.12 -7.97 -3.96
N PRO A 228 11.80 -9.27 -4.17
CA PRO A 228 12.75 -10.35 -3.98
C PRO A 228 14.00 -10.25 -4.86
N ASN A 229 13.90 -9.67 -6.05
CA ASN A 229 15.02 -9.46 -6.96
C ASN A 229 15.22 -7.99 -7.32
N GLU A 230 16.43 -7.66 -7.76
CA GLU A 230 16.89 -6.31 -8.07
C GLU A 230 16.06 -5.67 -9.18
N HIS A 231 15.99 -6.31 -10.33
CA HIS A 231 15.27 -5.80 -11.50
C HIS A 231 13.80 -5.44 -11.17
N ALA A 232 13.11 -6.30 -10.44
CA ALA A 232 11.73 -6.01 -10.02
C ALA A 232 11.65 -4.83 -9.04
N SER A 233 12.67 -4.61 -8.19
CA SER A 233 12.74 -3.46 -7.30
C SER A 233 12.95 -2.17 -8.10
N ASP A 234 13.82 -2.17 -9.11
CA ASP A 234 14.06 -1.01 -9.98
C ASP A 234 12.81 -0.62 -10.75
N VAL A 235 12.13 -1.60 -11.36
CA VAL A 235 10.84 -1.38 -12.04
C VAL A 235 9.83 -0.77 -11.07
N ARG A 236 9.71 -1.30 -9.85
CA ARG A 236 8.81 -0.80 -8.81
C ARG A 236 9.17 0.61 -8.34
N ALA A 237 10.47 0.92 -8.23
CA ALA A 237 10.95 2.24 -7.84
C ALA A 237 10.54 3.31 -8.86
N ILE A 238 10.76 3.03 -10.15
CA ILE A 238 10.35 3.92 -11.24
C ILE A 238 8.84 4.13 -11.25
N GLN A 239 8.08 3.03 -11.17
CA GLN A 239 6.61 3.09 -11.13
C GLN A 239 6.10 3.88 -9.91
N ARG A 240 6.73 3.72 -8.74
CA ARG A 240 6.40 4.43 -7.52
C ARG A 240 6.71 5.91 -7.63
N ALA A 241 7.91 6.27 -8.11
CA ALA A 241 8.32 7.66 -8.30
C ALA A 241 7.39 8.39 -9.28
N ALA A 242 7.24 7.85 -10.49
CA ALA A 242 6.41 8.46 -11.52
C ALA A 242 4.92 8.50 -11.11
N GLY A 243 4.39 7.41 -10.55
CA GLY A 243 3.01 7.34 -10.10
C GLY A 243 2.71 8.30 -8.94
N THR A 244 3.65 8.49 -8.01
CA THR A 244 3.51 9.47 -6.92
C THR A 244 3.51 10.90 -7.46
N ILE A 245 4.42 11.25 -8.38
CA ILE A 245 4.46 12.58 -9.00
C ILE A 245 3.14 12.89 -9.70
N VAL A 246 2.66 11.98 -10.56
CA VAL A 246 1.39 12.16 -11.28
C VAL A 246 0.21 12.22 -10.29
N GLY A 247 0.17 11.32 -9.31
CA GLY A 247 -0.90 11.28 -8.30
C GLY A 247 -0.92 12.53 -7.42
N THR A 248 0.26 13.08 -7.07
CA THR A 248 0.39 14.35 -6.34
C THR A 248 -0.10 15.53 -7.19
N ALA A 249 0.19 15.55 -8.49
CA ALA A 249 -0.35 16.58 -9.39
C ALA A 249 -1.89 16.49 -9.50
N VAL A 250 -2.43 15.29 -9.58
CA VAL A 250 -3.89 15.07 -9.59
C VAL A 250 -4.55 15.61 -8.31
N ILE A 251 -3.98 15.29 -7.13
CA ILE A 251 -4.57 15.79 -5.87
C ILE A 251 -4.42 17.30 -5.76
N ALA A 252 -3.29 17.89 -6.18
CA ALA A 252 -3.12 19.34 -6.16
C ALA A 252 -4.21 20.06 -6.97
N LEU A 253 -4.57 19.53 -8.15
CA LEU A 253 -5.66 20.05 -8.96
C LEU A 253 -7.04 19.90 -8.29
N LEU A 254 -7.26 18.78 -7.60
CA LEU A 254 -8.52 18.51 -6.91
C LEU A 254 -8.66 19.38 -5.63
N THR A 255 -7.59 19.61 -4.88
CA THR A 255 -7.62 20.34 -3.60
C THR A 255 -7.68 21.85 -3.76
N ILE A 256 -7.24 22.44 -4.87
CA ILE A 256 -7.42 23.86 -5.17
C ILE A 256 -8.90 24.26 -5.14
N ALA A 257 -9.79 23.32 -5.40
CA ALA A 257 -11.23 23.56 -5.47
C ALA A 257 -12.00 23.27 -4.16
N THR A 258 -11.37 22.75 -3.08
CA THR A 258 -12.13 22.12 -1.99
C THR A 258 -11.85 22.68 -0.61
N GLY A 259 -12.62 23.71 -0.22
CA GLY A 259 -12.90 23.98 1.20
C GLY A 259 -14.16 23.23 1.70
N ASN A 260 -14.68 22.25 0.97
CA ASN A 260 -15.94 21.55 1.26
C ASN A 260 -15.67 20.04 1.43
N GLU A 261 -15.98 19.51 2.62
CA GLU A 261 -15.76 18.10 2.98
C GLU A 261 -16.52 17.13 2.07
N TRP A 262 -17.75 17.46 1.66
CA TRP A 262 -18.53 16.63 0.74
C TRP A 262 -17.90 16.56 -0.65
N LEU A 263 -17.28 17.64 -1.09
CA LEU A 263 -16.55 17.64 -2.36
C LEU A 263 -15.28 16.79 -2.25
N MET A 264 -14.62 16.79 -1.08
CA MET A 264 -13.49 15.91 -0.80
C MET A 264 -13.90 14.42 -0.83
N VAL A 265 -15.05 14.07 -0.24
CA VAL A 265 -15.63 12.72 -0.31
C VAL A 265 -15.91 12.33 -1.75
N ALA A 266 -16.48 13.24 -2.56
CA ALA A 266 -16.74 12.98 -3.97
C ALA A 266 -15.45 12.77 -4.77
N CYS A 267 -14.44 13.63 -4.58
CA CYS A 267 -13.13 13.50 -5.23
C CYS A 267 -12.43 12.19 -4.85
N GLN A 268 -12.48 11.82 -3.56
CA GLN A 268 -11.96 10.55 -3.07
C GLN A 268 -12.67 9.36 -3.75
N GLY A 269 -13.98 9.44 -3.93
CA GLY A 269 -14.75 8.42 -4.63
C GLY A 269 -14.37 8.28 -6.10
N ILE A 270 -14.15 9.38 -6.79
CA ILE A 270 -13.69 9.38 -8.19
C ILE A 270 -12.29 8.74 -8.27
N ALA A 271 -11.38 9.09 -7.37
CA ALA A 271 -10.05 8.51 -7.30
C ALA A 271 -10.10 7.00 -7.01
N ALA A 272 -10.91 6.57 -6.04
CA ALA A 272 -11.11 5.17 -5.71
C ALA A 272 -11.81 4.40 -6.84
N PHE A 273 -12.79 4.98 -7.50
CA PHE A 273 -13.41 4.39 -8.69
C PHE A 273 -12.36 4.12 -9.78
N GLY A 274 -11.52 5.11 -10.09
CA GLY A 274 -10.43 4.94 -11.03
C GLY A 274 -9.44 3.87 -10.60
N LEU A 275 -9.06 3.87 -9.30
CA LEU A 275 -8.13 2.91 -8.71
C LEU A 275 -8.58 1.46 -8.98
N PHE A 276 -9.79 1.11 -8.60
CA PHE A 276 -10.29 -0.26 -8.74
C PHE A 276 -10.66 -0.61 -10.19
N THR A 277 -11.08 0.38 -10.99
CA THR A 277 -11.33 0.20 -12.43
C THR A 277 -10.05 -0.14 -13.19
N LEU A 278 -8.94 0.53 -12.88
CA LEU A 278 -7.66 0.40 -13.58
C LEU A 278 -6.65 -0.51 -12.85
N PHE A 279 -7.02 -1.08 -11.71
CA PHE A 279 -6.15 -1.91 -10.87
C PHE A 279 -5.39 -2.99 -11.64
N ALA A 280 -6.06 -3.65 -12.60
CA ALA A 280 -5.46 -4.72 -13.39
C ALA A 280 -4.50 -4.23 -14.49
N ARG A 281 -4.36 -2.93 -14.71
CA ARG A 281 -3.50 -2.35 -15.74
C ARG A 281 -2.04 -2.18 -15.33
N GLY A 282 -1.72 -2.43 -14.06
CA GLY A 282 -0.35 -2.42 -13.55
C GLY A 282 -0.15 -1.49 -12.37
N TYR A 283 1.00 -1.67 -11.73
CA TYR A 283 1.32 -0.99 -10.48
C TYR A 283 1.45 0.53 -10.64
N PHE A 284 1.91 1.02 -11.79
CA PHE A 284 1.96 2.47 -12.06
C PHE A 284 0.57 3.13 -11.86
N TRP A 285 -0.47 2.59 -12.50
CA TRP A 285 -1.83 3.10 -12.38
C TRP A 285 -2.39 2.97 -10.97
N LEU A 286 -2.03 1.88 -10.27
CA LEU A 286 -2.35 1.73 -8.86
C LEU A 286 -1.77 2.89 -8.05
N VAL A 287 -0.49 3.23 -8.22
CA VAL A 287 0.14 4.32 -7.46
C VAL A 287 -0.45 5.69 -7.80
N VAL A 288 -0.67 5.97 -9.09
CA VAL A 288 -1.28 7.24 -9.56
C VAL A 288 -2.61 7.51 -8.86
N LEU A 289 -3.44 6.47 -8.68
CA LEU A 289 -4.80 6.62 -8.13
C LEU A 289 -4.89 6.35 -6.63
N LEU A 290 -4.01 5.48 -6.09
CA LEU A 290 -3.92 5.26 -4.66
C LEU A 290 -3.39 6.51 -3.92
N THR A 291 -2.53 7.29 -4.58
CA THR A 291 -2.00 8.54 -3.99
C THR A 291 -3.10 9.53 -3.65
N PRO A 292 -3.95 9.98 -4.58
CA PRO A 292 -5.05 10.86 -4.24
C PRO A 292 -6.09 10.18 -3.33
N THR A 293 -6.40 8.89 -3.52
CA THR A 293 -7.34 8.17 -2.66
C THR A 293 -6.89 8.21 -1.20
N ALA A 294 -5.63 7.87 -0.91
CA ALA A 294 -5.12 7.86 0.46
C ALA A 294 -4.99 9.27 1.06
N LEU A 295 -4.50 10.25 0.28
CA LEU A 295 -4.34 11.62 0.79
C LEU A 295 -5.67 12.30 1.06
N LEU A 296 -6.66 12.17 0.17
CA LEU A 296 -8.00 12.72 0.39
C LEU A 296 -8.69 12.07 1.59
N THR A 297 -8.42 10.76 1.83
CA THR A 297 -8.93 10.08 3.03
C THR A 297 -8.34 10.70 4.31
N VAL A 298 -7.02 10.90 4.38
CA VAL A 298 -6.37 11.50 5.56
C VAL A 298 -6.78 12.96 5.73
N SER A 299 -6.89 13.73 4.65
CA SER A 299 -7.27 15.14 4.67
C SER A 299 -8.69 15.38 5.18
N ALA A 300 -9.53 14.36 5.31
CA ALA A 300 -10.84 14.49 5.94
C ALA A 300 -10.77 14.67 7.46
N VAL A 301 -9.66 14.28 8.11
CA VAL A 301 -9.42 14.54 9.55
C VAL A 301 -8.59 15.79 9.75
N ASP A 302 -7.61 16.01 8.88
CA ASP A 302 -6.65 17.09 9.00
C ASP A 302 -6.36 17.67 7.59
N TYR A 303 -7.06 18.75 7.27
CA TYR A 303 -6.92 19.41 5.97
C TYR A 303 -5.61 20.20 5.93
N GLN A 304 -4.59 19.62 5.35
CA GLN A 304 -3.26 20.23 5.23
C GLN A 304 -2.91 20.72 3.80
N GLY A 305 -3.83 20.64 2.87
CA GLY A 305 -3.69 21.20 1.52
C GLY A 305 -2.59 20.60 0.66
N VAL A 306 -2.08 21.38 -0.30
CA VAL A 306 -1.05 20.96 -1.28
C VAL A 306 0.31 20.69 -0.60
N ALA A 307 0.59 21.33 0.53
CA ALA A 307 1.88 21.19 1.23
C ALA A 307 2.18 19.71 1.58
N VAL A 308 1.21 18.99 2.14
CA VAL A 308 1.35 17.56 2.49
C VAL A 308 1.58 16.68 1.28
N ALA A 309 0.96 17.02 0.15
CA ALA A 309 1.17 16.26 -1.07
C ALA A 309 2.62 16.39 -1.59
N VAL A 310 3.21 17.59 -1.49
CA VAL A 310 4.61 17.85 -1.85
C VAL A 310 5.55 17.17 -0.86
N GLU A 311 5.28 17.30 0.44
CA GLU A 311 6.05 16.65 1.50
C GLU A 311 6.05 15.12 1.33
N ARG A 312 4.91 14.51 1.05
CA ARG A 312 4.80 13.09 0.74
C ARG A 312 5.65 12.69 -0.46
N ALA A 313 5.71 13.51 -1.51
CA ALA A 313 6.57 13.23 -2.67
C ALA A 313 8.05 13.21 -2.24
N GLY A 314 8.47 14.13 -1.37
CA GLY A 314 9.82 14.17 -0.79
C GLY A 314 10.12 12.91 0.05
N TRP A 315 9.24 12.54 0.98
CA TRP A 315 9.40 11.32 1.79
C TRP A 315 9.40 10.05 0.93
N SER A 316 8.60 10.00 -0.12
CA SER A 316 8.61 8.87 -1.06
C SER A 316 9.92 8.79 -1.84
N ALA A 317 10.48 9.91 -2.28
CA ALA A 317 11.78 9.94 -2.95
C ALA A 317 12.90 9.46 -2.02
N LEU A 318 12.89 9.89 -0.75
CA LEU A 318 13.84 9.42 0.27
C LEU A 318 13.69 7.91 0.51
N GLY A 319 12.47 7.41 0.64
CA GLY A 319 12.19 5.98 0.82
C GLY A 319 12.65 5.12 -0.36
N ILE A 320 12.50 5.62 -1.59
CA ILE A 320 13.04 4.97 -2.80
C ILE A 320 14.57 4.91 -2.72
N ALA A 321 15.22 6.05 -2.43
CA ALA A 321 16.67 6.13 -2.38
C ALA A 321 17.25 5.19 -1.31
N ILE A 322 16.70 5.20 -0.11
CA ILE A 322 17.11 4.29 0.99
C ILE A 322 16.86 2.84 0.60
N GLY A 323 15.66 2.52 0.08
CA GLY A 323 15.30 1.16 -0.30
C GLY A 323 16.22 0.58 -1.36
N LEU A 324 16.53 1.34 -2.41
CA LEU A 324 17.43 0.92 -3.48
C LEU A 324 18.90 0.84 -3.02
N ALA A 325 19.40 1.82 -2.26
CA ALA A 325 20.78 1.82 -1.78
C ALA A 325 21.08 0.61 -0.89
N ILE A 326 20.16 0.29 0.05
CA ILE A 326 20.33 -0.87 0.93
C ILE A 326 20.14 -2.17 0.15
N ALA A 327 19.17 -2.21 -0.78
CA ALA A 327 18.98 -3.37 -1.63
C ALA A 327 20.25 -3.67 -2.44
N GLU A 328 20.83 -2.66 -3.10
CA GLU A 328 22.06 -2.80 -3.88
C GLU A 328 23.23 -3.27 -2.99
N ALA A 329 23.40 -2.69 -1.80
CA ALA A 329 24.41 -3.13 -0.86
C ALA A 329 24.25 -4.61 -0.48
N CYS A 330 23.00 -5.05 -0.22
CA CYS A 330 22.71 -6.44 0.11
C CYS A 330 22.91 -7.41 -1.07
N TRP A 331 22.68 -6.97 -2.31
CA TRP A 331 22.89 -7.82 -3.50
C TRP A 331 24.35 -7.96 -3.89
N ARG A 332 25.18 -6.98 -3.58
CA ARG A 332 26.65 -7.01 -3.83
C ARG A 332 27.42 -7.85 -2.82
N LEU A 333 26.81 -8.18 -1.66
CA LEU A 333 27.45 -9.07 -0.69
C LEU A 333 27.64 -10.47 -1.29
N PRO A 334 28.84 -11.06 -1.22
CA PRO A 334 29.09 -12.38 -1.76
C PRO A 334 28.15 -13.40 -1.09
N ARG A 335 27.37 -14.08 -1.92
CA ARG A 335 26.55 -15.21 -1.46
C ARG A 335 27.53 -16.32 -1.11
N HIS A 336 27.75 -16.61 0.17
CA HIS A 336 28.47 -17.81 0.57
C HIS A 336 27.73 -19.01 -0.06
N PRO A 337 28.43 -19.85 -0.84
CA PRO A 337 27.84 -21.10 -1.30
C PRO A 337 27.49 -21.94 -0.06
N ALA A 338 26.21 -22.36 0.02
CA ALA A 338 25.74 -23.26 1.04
C ALA A 338 26.21 -24.68 0.76
#